data_2efb031ec2e4be0dae9e432ccf8d029e
#
_entry.id   2efb031ec2e4be0dae9e432ccf8d029e
#
_cell.length_a   1.000
_cell.length_b   1.000
_cell.length_c   1.000
_cell.angle_alpha   90.00
_cell.angle_beta   90.00
_cell.angle_gamma   90.00
#
_symmetry.space_group_name_H-M   'P 1'
#
loop_
_entity.id
_entity.type
_entity.pdbx_description
1 polymer ?
#
loop_
_entity_poly.entity_id
_entity_poly.type
_entity_poly.pdbx_seq_one_letter_code
_entity_poly.pdbx_strand_id
1 'polypeptide(L)'
;MKKKLLCTLLLALSLLLSLGVCAHAEARIDYVNDYAGILSDSERQTLNDKAKEISDQYNCGVYVVIVRDYGSYVRGNIENFTEEVFHSYGLGYGTSENGVLLGLSMDDRDYDIYAHGDFGNAAFTDYGKRQVADSFRYSFQQNDWVSGLQAYLENCGNMMRSARNGEPVDIWIPDQAPGPRFDPMNIVISFAVALLVAGSSVSGFKKQLKTAVAQTRASGYVPQGGVELRVKNDQFVNRTVTTRAIPRQTSPRSGGHYGGTTTSGSHGGSHSSGKF
;
A
#
# COMPACT_ATOMS: atom_id res chain seq x y z
N MET A 1 2.22 -63.57 -46.69
CA MET A 1 3.03 -63.17 -45.50
C MET A 1 3.13 -61.67 -45.31
N LYS A 2 3.39 -60.82 -46.34
CA LYS A 2 3.59 -59.37 -46.22
C LYS A 2 2.36 -58.62 -45.67
N LYS A 3 1.11 -58.97 -46.01
CA LYS A 3 -0.10 -58.35 -45.47
C LYS A 3 -0.33 -58.56 -43.96
N LYS A 4 0.01 -59.78 -43.46
CA LYS A 4 -0.09 -60.08 -42.02
C LYS A 4 0.95 -59.31 -41.20
N LEU A 5 2.18 -59.14 -41.76
CA LEU A 5 3.23 -58.36 -41.11
C LEU A 5 2.87 -56.85 -41.07
N LEU A 6 2.23 -56.37 -42.13
CA LEU A 6 1.78 -54.93 -42.15
C LEU A 6 0.67 -54.68 -41.13
N CYS A 7 -0.30 -55.59 -40.98
CA CYS A 7 -1.36 -55.47 -39.96
C CYS A 7 -0.83 -55.54 -38.54
N THR A 8 0.16 -56.39 -38.28
CA THR A 8 0.76 -56.44 -36.90
C THR A 8 1.59 -55.19 -36.61
N LEU A 9 2.27 -54.63 -37.61
CA LEU A 9 3.03 -53.37 -37.46
C LEU A 9 2.09 -52.17 -37.20
N LEU A 10 0.96 -52.09 -37.91
CA LEU A 10 -0.06 -51.07 -37.70
C LEU A 10 -0.74 -51.20 -36.34
N LEU A 11 -0.99 -52.41 -35.88
CA LEU A 11 -1.55 -52.68 -34.54
C LEU A 11 -0.58 -52.29 -33.43
N ALA A 12 0.71 -52.61 -33.59
CA ALA A 12 1.75 -52.22 -32.66
C ALA A 12 1.96 -50.71 -32.62
N LEU A 13 1.89 -50.01 -33.78
CA LEU A 13 1.99 -48.56 -33.87
C LEU A 13 0.79 -47.85 -33.22
N SER A 14 -0.43 -48.40 -33.38
CA SER A 14 -1.62 -47.85 -32.72
C SER A 14 -1.57 -48.04 -31.19
N LEU A 15 -1.01 -49.15 -30.73
CA LEU A 15 -0.82 -49.41 -29.30
C LEU A 15 0.26 -48.52 -28.68
N LEU A 16 1.32 -48.20 -29.44
CA LEU A 16 2.35 -47.23 -29.01
C LEU A 16 1.80 -45.78 -28.96
N LEU A 17 0.91 -45.37 -29.89
CA LEU A 17 0.27 -44.07 -29.85
C LEU A 17 -0.72 -43.91 -28.70
N SER A 18 -1.36 -45.01 -28.25
CA SER A 18 -2.30 -44.94 -27.12
C SER A 18 -1.61 -44.88 -25.74
N LEU A 19 -0.34 -45.24 -25.64
CA LEU A 19 0.45 -45.13 -24.40
C LEU A 19 1.08 -43.76 -24.16
N GLY A 20 1.01 -42.83 -25.13
CA GLY A 20 1.67 -41.53 -25.08
C GLY A 20 0.86 -40.35 -24.47
N VAL A 21 -0.41 -40.60 -24.08
CA VAL A 21 -1.22 -39.56 -23.44
C VAL A 21 -1.34 -39.88 -21.94
N CYS A 22 -0.23 -39.87 -21.23
CA CYS A 22 -0.26 -39.51 -19.84
C CYS A 22 -0.55 -38.00 -19.80
N ALA A 23 -1.83 -37.63 -19.81
CA ALA A 23 -2.23 -36.31 -19.36
C ALA A 23 -1.71 -36.23 -17.92
N HIS A 24 -0.65 -35.45 -17.71
CA HIS A 24 -0.36 -34.92 -16.39
C HIS A 24 -1.60 -34.11 -16.04
N ALA A 25 -2.51 -34.66 -15.26
CA ALA A 25 -3.49 -33.88 -14.55
C ALA A 25 -2.67 -33.10 -13.54
N GLU A 26 -2.28 -31.90 -13.93
CA GLU A 26 -1.83 -30.88 -12.96
C GLU A 26 -2.92 -30.84 -11.89
N ALA A 27 -2.55 -31.04 -10.66
CA ALA A 27 -3.46 -30.97 -9.52
C ALA A 27 -3.92 -29.51 -9.41
N ARG A 28 -4.95 -29.14 -10.21
CA ARG A 28 -5.54 -27.81 -10.14
C ARG A 28 -6.35 -27.73 -8.86
N ILE A 29 -6.03 -26.77 -8.04
CA ILE A 29 -6.85 -26.40 -6.90
C ILE A 29 -8.00 -25.48 -7.38
N ASP A 30 -9.07 -25.43 -6.61
CA ASP A 30 -10.19 -24.50 -6.83
C ASP A 30 -9.72 -23.04 -6.71
N TYR A 31 -10.58 -22.09 -7.11
CA TYR A 31 -10.29 -20.67 -6.91
C TYR A 31 -10.32 -20.28 -5.43
N VAL A 32 -11.16 -20.94 -4.63
CA VAL A 32 -11.23 -20.73 -3.17
C VAL A 32 -11.04 -22.06 -2.44
N ASN A 33 -9.93 -22.16 -1.72
CA ASN A 33 -9.50 -23.35 -1.00
C ASN A 33 -9.42 -23.05 0.49
N ASP A 34 -10.30 -23.67 1.27
CA ASP A 34 -10.34 -23.51 2.72
C ASP A 34 -9.88 -24.79 3.43
N TYR A 35 -8.59 -24.86 3.73
CA TYR A 35 -8.00 -25.96 4.51
C TYR A 35 -8.08 -25.72 6.03
N ALA A 36 -8.45 -24.50 6.44
CA ALA A 36 -8.66 -24.16 7.85
C ALA A 36 -10.07 -24.55 8.34
N GLY A 37 -11.03 -24.69 7.41
CA GLY A 37 -12.42 -25.05 7.72
C GLY A 37 -13.19 -23.90 8.37
N ILE A 38 -12.97 -22.67 7.94
CA ILE A 38 -13.66 -21.47 8.47
C ILE A 38 -14.91 -21.11 7.69
N LEU A 39 -15.09 -21.69 6.49
CA LEU A 39 -16.24 -21.48 5.62
C LEU A 39 -17.11 -22.74 5.59
N SER A 40 -18.41 -22.56 5.49
CA SER A 40 -19.30 -23.68 5.10
C SER A 40 -19.10 -24.02 3.62
N ASP A 41 -19.49 -25.25 3.23
CA ASP A 41 -19.40 -25.68 1.82
C ASP A 41 -20.15 -24.76 0.86
N SER A 42 -21.33 -24.26 1.27
CA SER A 42 -22.14 -23.35 0.46
C SER A 42 -21.47 -21.97 0.30
N GLU A 43 -20.87 -21.43 1.35
CA GLU A 43 -20.14 -20.16 1.29
C GLU A 43 -18.90 -20.29 0.42
N ARG A 44 -18.12 -21.35 0.63
CA ARG A 44 -16.94 -21.65 -0.19
C ARG A 44 -17.30 -21.78 -1.67
N GLN A 45 -18.38 -22.51 -2.00
CA GLN A 45 -18.82 -22.67 -3.39
C GLN A 45 -19.24 -21.32 -4.00
N THR A 46 -20.02 -20.51 -3.28
CA THR A 46 -20.46 -19.18 -3.74
C THR A 46 -19.27 -18.27 -4.03
N LEU A 47 -18.29 -18.24 -3.14
CA LEU A 47 -17.07 -17.44 -3.32
C LEU A 47 -16.22 -17.98 -4.48
N ASN A 48 -16.12 -19.31 -4.63
CA ASN A 48 -15.40 -19.97 -5.70
C ASN A 48 -16.00 -19.62 -7.08
N ASP A 49 -17.32 -19.69 -7.22
CA ASP A 49 -18.00 -19.35 -8.46
C ASP A 49 -17.81 -17.87 -8.82
N LYS A 50 -17.87 -16.97 -7.83
CA LYS A 50 -17.59 -15.54 -8.04
C LYS A 50 -16.12 -15.30 -8.43
N ALA A 51 -15.17 -15.96 -7.79
CA ALA A 51 -13.76 -15.87 -8.13
C ALA A 51 -13.50 -16.35 -9.57
N LYS A 52 -14.13 -17.46 -9.95
CA LYS A 52 -14.07 -18.01 -11.31
C LYS A 52 -14.63 -17.02 -12.33
N GLU A 53 -15.81 -16.47 -12.10
CA GLU A 53 -16.45 -15.48 -12.98
C GLU A 53 -15.53 -14.31 -13.25
N ILE A 54 -14.95 -13.71 -12.18
CA ILE A 54 -14.02 -12.59 -12.29
C ILE A 54 -12.77 -13.01 -13.07
N SER A 55 -12.22 -14.19 -12.77
CA SER A 55 -11.01 -14.69 -13.44
C SER A 55 -11.22 -14.88 -14.94
N ASP A 56 -12.32 -15.50 -15.33
CA ASP A 56 -12.66 -15.74 -16.72
C ASP A 56 -12.93 -14.41 -17.49
N GLN A 57 -13.57 -13.44 -16.82
CA GLN A 57 -13.86 -12.13 -17.40
C GLN A 57 -12.60 -11.35 -17.79
N TYR A 58 -11.56 -11.46 -16.99
CA TYR A 58 -10.33 -10.66 -17.19
C TYR A 58 -9.15 -11.47 -17.74
N ASN A 59 -9.27 -12.80 -17.90
CA ASN A 59 -8.16 -13.72 -18.20
C ASN A 59 -7.00 -13.54 -17.20
N CYS A 60 -7.34 -13.41 -15.92
CA CYS A 60 -6.41 -13.24 -14.81
C CYS A 60 -6.99 -13.95 -13.59
N GLY A 61 -6.29 -14.93 -13.06
CA GLY A 61 -6.79 -15.78 -11.99
C GLY A 61 -6.92 -15.01 -10.66
N VAL A 62 -8.04 -15.20 -9.96
CA VAL A 62 -8.24 -14.68 -8.61
C VAL A 62 -8.41 -15.86 -7.67
N TYR A 63 -7.44 -16.05 -6.78
CA TYR A 63 -7.38 -17.23 -5.93
C TYR A 63 -7.38 -16.83 -4.45
N VAL A 64 -7.87 -17.76 -3.62
CA VAL A 64 -7.80 -17.68 -2.15
C VAL A 64 -7.38 -19.03 -1.61
N VAL A 65 -6.38 -19.03 -0.72
CA VAL A 65 -5.95 -20.23 0.02
C VAL A 65 -5.89 -19.89 1.50
N ILE A 66 -6.67 -20.63 2.28
CA ILE A 66 -6.80 -20.45 3.72
C ILE A 66 -6.23 -21.66 4.42
N VAL A 67 -5.23 -21.48 5.25
CA VAL A 67 -4.60 -22.51 6.06
C VAL A 67 -4.63 -22.14 7.53
N ARG A 68 -4.46 -23.13 8.42
CA ARG A 68 -4.31 -22.84 9.84
C ARG A 68 -2.98 -22.18 10.13
N ASP A 69 -1.91 -22.79 9.68
CA ASP A 69 -0.53 -22.36 9.90
C ASP A 69 0.28 -22.63 8.63
N TYR A 70 0.76 -21.56 7.99
CA TYR A 70 1.60 -21.68 6.78
C TYR A 70 2.94 -22.37 7.07
N GLY A 71 3.45 -22.26 8.30
CA GLY A 71 4.70 -22.89 8.72
C GLY A 71 4.71 -24.42 8.63
N SER A 72 3.51 -25.03 8.57
CA SER A 72 3.36 -26.47 8.32
C SER A 72 3.65 -26.86 6.87
N TYR A 73 3.67 -25.92 5.94
CA TYR A 73 3.85 -26.16 4.49
C TYR A 73 5.20 -25.68 3.99
N VAL A 74 5.65 -24.50 4.43
CA VAL A 74 6.90 -23.89 3.97
C VAL A 74 7.74 -23.38 5.12
N ARG A 75 9.05 -23.26 4.89
CA ARG A 75 9.94 -22.56 5.81
C ARG A 75 10.06 -21.10 5.36
N GLY A 76 9.80 -20.15 6.25
CA GLY A 76 9.90 -18.73 5.96
C GLY A 76 8.71 -17.94 6.49
N ASN A 77 8.21 -17.04 5.68
CA ASN A 77 7.07 -16.20 5.98
C ASN A 77 5.87 -16.55 5.07
N ILE A 78 4.76 -15.85 5.27
CA ILE A 78 3.55 -16.07 4.47
C ILE A 78 3.76 -15.74 2.98
N GLU A 79 4.66 -14.83 2.63
CA GLU A 79 4.99 -14.52 1.24
C GLU A 79 5.62 -15.73 0.53
N ASN A 80 6.54 -16.44 1.19
CA ASN A 80 7.10 -17.70 0.66
C ASN A 80 6.00 -18.75 0.44
N PHE A 81 5.03 -18.81 1.34
CA PHE A 81 3.91 -19.74 1.23
C PHE A 81 3.04 -19.42 0.00
N THR A 82 2.62 -18.18 -0.17
CA THR A 82 1.76 -17.79 -1.31
C THR A 82 2.48 -17.94 -2.64
N GLU A 83 3.75 -17.58 -2.72
CA GLU A 83 4.57 -17.77 -3.92
C GLU A 83 4.72 -19.26 -4.28
N GLU A 84 5.06 -20.10 -3.29
CA GLU A 84 5.17 -21.55 -3.48
C GLU A 84 3.85 -22.19 -3.94
N VAL A 85 2.73 -21.83 -3.30
CA VAL A 85 1.41 -22.31 -3.70
C VAL A 85 1.09 -21.89 -5.13
N PHE A 86 1.33 -20.62 -5.49
CA PHE A 86 1.02 -20.12 -6.82
C PHE A 86 1.73 -20.89 -7.91
N HIS A 87 3.02 -21.12 -7.75
CA HIS A 87 3.85 -21.81 -8.76
C HIS A 87 3.70 -23.33 -8.73
N SER A 88 3.61 -23.95 -7.54
CA SER A 88 3.48 -25.42 -7.41
C SER A 88 2.16 -25.94 -7.99
N TYR A 89 1.10 -25.16 -7.96
CA TYR A 89 -0.19 -25.53 -8.53
C TYR A 89 -0.42 -24.94 -9.94
N GLY A 90 0.57 -24.26 -10.53
CA GLY A 90 0.47 -23.67 -11.87
C GLY A 90 -0.69 -22.69 -11.97
N LEU A 91 -0.86 -21.82 -10.96
CA LEU A 91 -1.96 -20.86 -10.94
C LEU A 91 -1.72 -19.73 -11.95
N GLY A 92 -2.80 -19.10 -12.38
CA GLY A 92 -2.77 -17.99 -13.34
C GLY A 92 -3.33 -18.36 -14.70
N TYR A 93 -3.43 -17.35 -15.55
CA TYR A 93 -3.99 -17.44 -16.91
C TYR A 93 -2.95 -17.12 -17.96
N GLY A 94 -2.92 -17.92 -19.02
CA GLY A 94 -2.05 -17.73 -20.18
C GLY A 94 -0.59 -18.05 -19.91
N THR A 95 0.27 -17.72 -20.87
CA THR A 95 1.71 -18.02 -20.81
C THR A 95 2.48 -17.16 -19.78
N SER A 96 1.92 -16.00 -19.41
CA SER A 96 2.47 -15.12 -18.37
C SER A 96 1.92 -15.44 -16.98
N GLU A 97 1.12 -16.50 -16.82
CA GLU A 97 0.53 -16.93 -15.54
C GLU A 97 -0.12 -15.76 -14.78
N ASN A 98 -0.94 -14.96 -15.50
CA ASN A 98 -1.56 -13.79 -14.90
C ASN A 98 -2.53 -14.16 -13.79
N GLY A 99 -2.29 -13.65 -12.57
CA GLY A 99 -3.14 -13.96 -11.44
C GLY A 99 -2.79 -13.17 -10.18
N VAL A 100 -3.70 -13.29 -9.22
CA VAL A 100 -3.53 -12.81 -7.85
C VAL A 100 -4.00 -13.90 -6.87
N LEU A 101 -3.23 -14.13 -5.84
CA LEU A 101 -3.52 -15.08 -4.78
C LEU A 101 -3.56 -14.38 -3.42
N LEU A 102 -4.64 -14.55 -2.69
CA LEU A 102 -4.72 -14.21 -1.27
C LEU A 102 -4.42 -15.46 -0.45
N GLY A 103 -3.31 -15.45 0.27
CA GLY A 103 -2.97 -16.45 1.29
C GLY A 103 -3.37 -15.95 2.67
N LEU A 104 -4.05 -16.81 3.45
CA LEU A 104 -4.43 -16.53 4.83
C LEU A 104 -3.89 -17.62 5.75
N SER A 105 -3.23 -17.21 6.84
CA SER A 105 -2.85 -18.07 7.97
C SER A 105 -3.63 -17.66 9.20
N MET A 106 -4.45 -18.60 9.70
CA MET A 106 -5.41 -18.27 10.73
C MET A 106 -4.79 -18.16 12.13
N ASP A 107 -3.82 -19.01 12.44
CA ASP A 107 -3.21 -19.07 13.77
C ASP A 107 -2.36 -17.83 14.05
N ASP A 108 -1.64 -17.32 13.04
CA ASP A 108 -0.82 -16.12 13.12
C ASP A 108 -1.58 -14.84 12.76
N ARG A 109 -2.77 -14.98 12.19
CA ARG A 109 -3.58 -13.90 11.61
C ARG A 109 -2.80 -13.11 10.56
N ASP A 110 -2.03 -13.82 9.76
CA ASP A 110 -1.24 -13.27 8.67
C ASP A 110 -1.97 -13.42 7.33
N TYR A 111 -1.78 -12.42 6.47
CA TYR A 111 -2.20 -12.49 5.07
C TYR A 111 -1.07 -12.08 4.14
N ASP A 112 -1.12 -12.58 2.93
CA ASP A 112 -0.34 -12.06 1.80
C ASP A 112 -1.18 -12.03 0.53
N ILE A 113 -1.01 -10.96 -0.25
CA ILE A 113 -1.56 -10.79 -1.59
C ILE A 113 -0.40 -10.88 -2.56
N TYR A 114 -0.30 -11.97 -3.27
CA TYR A 114 0.69 -12.21 -4.30
C TYR A 114 0.10 -11.98 -5.68
N ALA A 115 0.68 -11.07 -6.47
CA ALA A 115 0.31 -10.83 -7.85
C ALA A 115 1.43 -11.28 -8.78
N HIS A 116 1.07 -11.94 -9.89
CA HIS A 116 2.01 -12.48 -10.85
C HIS A 116 1.54 -12.26 -12.30
N GLY A 117 2.52 -12.26 -13.22
CA GLY A 117 2.31 -12.06 -14.64
C GLY A 117 2.19 -10.60 -15.06
N ASP A 118 2.26 -10.36 -16.37
CA ASP A 118 2.30 -8.98 -16.91
C ASP A 118 1.04 -8.19 -16.56
N PHE A 119 -0.13 -8.79 -16.79
CA PHE A 119 -1.40 -8.14 -16.45
C PHE A 119 -1.68 -8.17 -14.95
N GLY A 120 -1.31 -9.26 -14.25
CA GLY A 120 -1.48 -9.36 -12.80
C GLY A 120 -0.71 -8.25 -12.08
N ASN A 121 0.57 -8.08 -12.36
CA ASN A 121 1.38 -7.01 -11.75
C ASN A 121 0.92 -5.61 -12.16
N ALA A 122 0.44 -5.42 -13.39
CA ALA A 122 -0.09 -4.13 -13.84
C ALA A 122 -1.42 -3.77 -13.14
N ALA A 123 -2.28 -4.76 -12.90
CA ALA A 123 -3.57 -4.55 -12.24
C ALA A 123 -3.43 -4.38 -10.71
N PHE A 124 -2.50 -5.12 -10.10
CA PHE A 124 -2.29 -5.14 -8.66
C PHE A 124 -0.96 -4.44 -8.29
N THR A 125 -0.92 -3.13 -8.52
CA THR A 125 0.20 -2.28 -8.08
C THR A 125 0.37 -2.34 -6.57
N ASP A 126 1.50 -1.88 -6.05
CA ASP A 126 1.73 -1.86 -4.59
C ASP A 126 0.67 -1.05 -3.85
N TYR A 127 0.21 0.04 -4.44
CA TYR A 127 -0.89 0.82 -3.88
C TYR A 127 -2.22 0.07 -3.99
N GLY A 128 -2.52 -0.52 -5.15
CA GLY A 128 -3.73 -1.31 -5.38
C GLY A 128 -3.86 -2.49 -4.42
N LYS A 129 -2.78 -3.25 -4.19
CA LYS A 129 -2.74 -4.35 -3.21
C LYS A 129 -3.05 -3.87 -1.79
N ARG A 130 -2.52 -2.70 -1.38
CA ARG A 130 -2.86 -2.12 -0.07
C ARG A 130 -4.34 -1.76 0.04
N GLN A 131 -4.94 -1.18 -1.00
CA GLN A 131 -6.38 -0.90 -1.01
C GLN A 131 -7.22 -2.18 -0.92
N VAL A 132 -6.81 -3.23 -1.64
CA VAL A 132 -7.45 -4.54 -1.54
C VAL A 132 -7.34 -5.07 -0.10
N ALA A 133 -6.17 -4.99 0.53
CA ALA A 133 -5.97 -5.41 1.90
C ALA A 133 -6.84 -4.61 2.90
N ASP A 134 -6.92 -3.30 2.73
CA ASP A 134 -7.74 -2.44 3.59
C ASP A 134 -9.23 -2.77 3.49
N SER A 135 -9.70 -3.24 2.32
CA SER A 135 -11.11 -3.57 2.09
C SER A 135 -11.61 -4.76 2.93
N PHE A 136 -10.77 -5.75 3.20
CA PHE A 136 -11.17 -6.95 3.94
C PHE A 136 -10.68 -6.96 5.39
N ARG A 137 -9.65 -6.19 5.72
CA ARG A 137 -9.00 -6.26 7.05
C ARG A 137 -9.96 -6.07 8.21
N TYR A 138 -10.86 -5.08 8.12
CA TYR A 138 -11.84 -4.84 9.18
C TYR A 138 -12.76 -6.04 9.41
N SER A 139 -13.29 -6.63 8.33
CA SER A 139 -14.14 -7.82 8.42
C SER A 139 -13.40 -9.00 9.05
N PHE A 140 -12.15 -9.23 8.66
CA PHE A 140 -11.34 -10.31 9.24
C PHE A 140 -11.02 -10.08 10.72
N GLN A 141 -10.81 -8.83 11.14
CA GLN A 141 -10.66 -8.51 12.57
C GLN A 141 -11.90 -8.88 13.39
N GLN A 142 -13.09 -8.81 12.79
CA GLN A 142 -14.36 -9.19 13.40
C GLN A 142 -14.68 -10.70 13.20
N ASN A 143 -13.80 -11.46 12.57
CA ASN A 143 -14.00 -12.85 12.14
C ASN A 143 -15.17 -13.03 11.16
N ASP A 144 -15.53 -11.98 10.44
CA ASP A 144 -16.49 -12.02 9.34
C ASP A 144 -15.77 -12.37 8.04
N TRP A 145 -15.51 -13.69 7.89
CA TRP A 145 -14.70 -14.21 6.79
C TRP A 145 -15.37 -14.05 5.44
N VAL A 146 -16.68 -14.30 5.39
CA VAL A 146 -17.45 -14.24 4.15
C VAL A 146 -17.47 -12.82 3.59
N SER A 147 -17.82 -11.83 4.40
CA SER A 147 -17.84 -10.42 3.98
C SER A 147 -16.46 -9.93 3.57
N GLY A 148 -15.42 -10.33 4.30
CA GLY A 148 -14.04 -9.98 3.96
C GLY A 148 -13.60 -10.58 2.62
N LEU A 149 -13.89 -11.86 2.36
CA LEU A 149 -13.57 -12.50 1.09
C LEU A 149 -14.40 -11.94 -0.07
N GLN A 150 -15.66 -11.59 0.16
CA GLN A 150 -16.46 -10.90 -0.85
C GLN A 150 -15.86 -9.54 -1.22
N ALA A 151 -15.43 -8.77 -0.22
CA ALA A 151 -14.77 -7.49 -0.43
C ALA A 151 -13.45 -7.65 -1.20
N TYR A 152 -12.66 -8.68 -0.88
CA TYR A 152 -11.45 -9.02 -1.64
C TYR A 152 -11.78 -9.27 -3.12
N LEU A 153 -12.70 -10.17 -3.42
CA LEU A 153 -13.07 -10.54 -4.79
C LEU A 153 -13.61 -9.32 -5.58
N GLU A 154 -14.47 -8.51 -4.97
CA GLU A 154 -15.03 -7.32 -5.60
C GLU A 154 -13.94 -6.29 -5.93
N ASN A 155 -13.03 -6.05 -4.99
CA ASN A 155 -11.92 -5.12 -5.22
C ASN A 155 -10.94 -5.66 -6.27
N CYS A 156 -10.67 -6.97 -6.30
CA CYS A 156 -9.89 -7.57 -7.39
C CYS A 156 -10.53 -7.29 -8.77
N GLY A 157 -11.85 -7.48 -8.89
CA GLY A 157 -12.57 -7.15 -10.11
C GLY A 157 -12.47 -5.67 -10.50
N ASN A 158 -12.53 -4.77 -9.52
CA ASN A 158 -12.37 -3.34 -9.74
C ASN A 158 -10.95 -2.97 -10.20
N MET A 159 -9.91 -3.53 -9.56
CA MET A 159 -8.51 -3.31 -9.96
C MET A 159 -8.26 -3.76 -11.41
N MET A 160 -8.72 -4.97 -11.76
CA MET A 160 -8.56 -5.50 -13.12
C MET A 160 -9.35 -4.70 -14.16
N ARG A 161 -10.53 -4.18 -13.78
CA ARG A 161 -11.31 -3.28 -14.66
C ARG A 161 -10.55 -2.00 -14.94
N SER A 162 -10.03 -1.36 -13.91
CA SER A 162 -9.24 -0.12 -14.04
C SER A 162 -7.98 -0.33 -14.87
N ALA A 163 -7.25 -1.42 -14.63
CA ALA A 163 -6.06 -1.77 -15.41
C ALA A 163 -6.39 -2.00 -16.90
N ARG A 164 -7.51 -2.68 -17.19
CA ARG A 164 -7.94 -2.92 -18.59
C ARG A 164 -8.33 -1.64 -19.29
N ASN A 165 -8.81 -0.63 -18.58
CA ASN A 165 -9.11 0.69 -19.11
C ASN A 165 -7.85 1.57 -19.27
N GLY A 166 -6.67 1.08 -18.91
CA GLY A 166 -5.41 1.82 -18.97
C GLY A 166 -5.20 2.77 -17.79
N GLU A 167 -5.98 2.64 -16.75
CA GLU A 167 -5.92 3.44 -15.52
C GLU A 167 -5.69 2.53 -14.30
N PRO A 168 -4.54 1.84 -14.20
CA PRO A 168 -4.25 1.02 -13.04
C PRO A 168 -4.20 1.89 -11.78
N VAL A 169 -4.70 1.34 -10.66
CA VAL A 169 -4.72 2.05 -9.38
C VAL A 169 -3.30 2.01 -8.79
N ASP A 170 -2.46 2.96 -9.15
CA ASP A 170 -1.03 2.98 -8.77
C ASP A 170 -0.70 4.03 -7.71
N ILE A 171 -1.37 5.16 -7.74
CA ILE A 171 -1.20 6.21 -6.74
C ILE A 171 -2.60 6.57 -6.24
N TRP A 172 -2.78 6.66 -4.91
CA TRP A 172 -3.86 7.46 -4.40
C TRP A 172 -3.59 8.92 -4.82
N ILE A 173 -4.03 9.26 -6.02
CA ILE A 173 -4.32 10.65 -6.32
C ILE A 173 -5.59 10.89 -5.51
N PRO A 174 -5.55 11.67 -4.38
CA PRO A 174 -6.76 12.12 -3.75
C PRO A 174 -7.58 12.68 -4.89
N ASP A 175 -8.77 12.08 -5.11
CA ASP A 175 -9.78 12.44 -6.10
C ASP A 175 -9.51 13.87 -6.48
N GLN A 176 -9.09 14.17 -7.70
CA GLN A 176 -8.50 15.48 -8.03
C GLN A 176 -9.50 16.48 -7.52
N ALA A 177 -9.29 16.91 -6.27
CA ALA A 177 -9.92 18.12 -5.78
C ALA A 177 -9.59 19.10 -6.89
N PRO A 178 -10.59 19.57 -7.67
CA PRO A 178 -10.36 20.25 -8.94
C PRO A 178 -9.21 21.19 -8.65
N GLY A 179 -8.05 20.93 -9.30
CA GLY A 179 -6.77 21.53 -8.90
C GLY A 179 -7.05 22.99 -8.74
N PRO A 180 -6.47 23.72 -7.78
CA PRO A 180 -6.94 25.02 -7.35
C PRO A 180 -7.28 25.78 -8.60
N ARG A 181 -8.58 25.85 -8.93
CA ARG A 181 -9.06 26.69 -10.00
C ARG A 181 -8.63 28.06 -9.52
N PHE A 182 -7.58 28.60 -10.14
CA PHE A 182 -7.16 29.95 -9.95
C PHE A 182 -8.30 30.82 -10.49
N ASP A 183 -9.36 30.90 -9.70
CA ASP A 183 -10.40 31.86 -9.92
C ASP A 183 -9.77 33.22 -9.61
N PRO A 184 -9.59 34.09 -10.62
CA PRO A 184 -8.97 35.40 -10.41
C PRO A 184 -9.66 36.19 -9.30
N MET A 185 -10.95 35.92 -9.06
CA MET A 185 -11.71 36.51 -7.99
C MET A 185 -11.21 36.08 -6.61
N ASN A 186 -10.86 34.78 -6.44
CA ASN A 186 -10.30 34.27 -5.19
C ASN A 186 -8.91 34.86 -4.90
N ILE A 187 -8.11 35.12 -5.93
CA ILE A 187 -6.81 35.78 -5.79
C ILE A 187 -7.02 37.24 -5.30
N VAL A 188 -7.96 37.96 -5.90
CA VAL A 188 -8.28 39.34 -5.51
C VAL A 188 -8.80 39.38 -4.07
N ILE A 189 -9.68 38.49 -3.69
CA ILE A 189 -10.22 38.41 -2.32
C ILE A 189 -9.09 38.09 -1.32
N SER A 190 -8.25 37.09 -1.63
CA SER A 190 -7.12 36.75 -0.75
C SER A 190 -6.14 37.90 -0.57
N PHE A 191 -5.86 38.66 -1.64
CA PHE A 191 -4.98 39.82 -1.60
C PHE A 191 -5.60 40.96 -0.79
N ALA A 192 -6.91 41.20 -0.94
CA ALA A 192 -7.63 42.20 -0.16
C ALA A 192 -7.63 41.86 1.34
N VAL A 193 -7.88 40.62 1.72
CA VAL A 193 -7.81 40.15 3.11
C VAL A 193 -6.40 40.30 3.67
N ALA A 194 -5.38 39.89 2.91
CA ALA A 194 -3.99 40.04 3.33
C ALA A 194 -3.60 41.53 3.58
N LEU A 195 -4.04 42.45 2.72
CA LEU A 195 -3.82 43.87 2.90
C LEU A 195 -4.53 44.44 4.15
N LEU A 196 -5.75 44.01 4.43
CA LEU A 196 -6.48 44.39 5.63
C LEU A 196 -5.77 43.93 6.91
N VAL A 197 -5.30 42.67 6.94
CA VAL A 197 -4.57 42.14 8.08
C VAL A 197 -3.23 42.84 8.25
N ALA A 198 -2.47 43.04 7.18
CA ALA A 198 -1.20 43.75 7.21
C ALA A 198 -1.38 45.23 7.63
N GLY A 199 -2.39 45.90 7.07
CA GLY A 199 -2.70 47.31 7.40
C GLY A 199 -3.10 47.49 8.86
N SER A 200 -3.91 46.59 9.41
CA SER A 200 -4.31 46.65 10.84
C SER A 200 -3.11 46.42 11.76
N SER A 201 -2.23 45.45 11.43
CA SER A 201 -1.01 45.20 12.19
C SER A 201 -0.05 46.38 12.18
N VAL A 202 0.20 46.96 11.01
CA VAL A 202 1.09 48.15 10.87
C VAL A 202 0.52 49.36 11.60
N SER A 203 -0.81 49.57 11.57
CA SER A 203 -1.43 50.68 12.31
C SER A 203 -1.32 50.52 13.82
N GLY A 204 -1.39 49.28 14.33
CA GLY A 204 -1.13 48.96 15.73
C GLY A 204 0.31 49.32 16.16
N PHE A 205 1.29 48.95 15.37
CA PHE A 205 2.70 49.29 15.63
C PHE A 205 2.97 50.80 15.52
N LYS A 206 2.35 51.50 14.55
CA LYS A 206 2.45 52.97 14.47
C LYS A 206 1.90 53.68 15.69
N LYS A 207 0.84 53.19 16.33
CA LYS A 207 0.32 53.74 17.58
C LYS A 207 1.30 53.56 18.75
N GLN A 208 1.97 52.40 18.83
CA GLN A 208 2.99 52.13 19.85
C GLN A 208 4.25 53.01 19.66
N LEU A 209 4.66 53.25 18.42
CA LEU A 209 5.81 54.11 18.10
C LEU A 209 5.53 55.61 18.37
N LYS A 210 4.27 56.07 18.33
CA LYS A 210 3.91 57.45 18.68
C LYS A 210 4.03 57.76 20.18
N THR A 211 4.11 56.75 21.05
CA THR A 211 4.32 56.93 22.50
C THR A 211 5.80 57.03 22.87
N ALA A 212 6.72 56.68 21.97
CA ALA A 212 8.14 56.86 22.17
C ALA A 212 8.54 58.30 21.77
N VAL A 213 8.58 59.21 22.70
CA VAL A 213 9.15 60.54 22.50
C VAL A 213 10.66 60.41 22.50
N ALA A 214 11.29 60.69 21.36
CA ALA A 214 12.74 60.68 21.26
C ALA A 214 13.30 61.79 22.17
N GLN A 215 13.86 61.40 23.29
CA GLN A 215 14.52 62.34 24.20
C GLN A 215 15.90 62.64 23.63
N THR A 216 16.02 63.78 22.97
CA THR A 216 17.24 64.24 22.24
C THR A 216 18.34 64.71 23.14
N ARG A 217 18.11 64.89 24.43
CA ARG A 217 19.11 65.31 25.40
C ARG A 217 19.15 64.44 26.64
N ALA A 218 20.31 63.93 26.94
CA ALA A 218 20.57 63.10 28.13
C ALA A 218 20.59 64.00 29.45
N SER A 219 20.30 65.29 29.36
CA SER A 219 20.36 66.19 30.50
C SER A 219 19.38 65.89 31.66
N GLY A 220 18.31 65.13 31.39
CA GLY A 220 17.38 64.70 32.42
C GLY A 220 17.91 63.54 33.30
N TYR A 221 19.01 62.93 32.91
CA TYR A 221 19.59 61.77 33.62
C TYR A 221 20.92 62.16 34.36
N VAL A 222 21.38 63.38 34.20
CA VAL A 222 22.61 63.84 34.87
C VAL A 222 22.23 64.73 36.05
N PRO A 223 22.73 64.38 37.27
CA PRO A 223 22.52 65.24 38.44
C PRO A 223 23.07 66.63 38.26
N GLN A 224 22.48 67.62 38.92
CA GLN A 224 22.83 69.03 38.79
C GLN A 224 24.27 69.43 39.22
N GLY A 225 25.18 68.51 39.27
CA GLY A 225 26.60 68.71 39.52
C GLY A 225 27.51 68.01 38.52
N GLY A 226 26.95 67.43 37.46
CA GLY A 226 27.70 66.62 36.52
C GLY A 226 28.06 65.24 37.11
N VAL A 227 28.61 64.32 36.23
CA VAL A 227 29.11 62.99 36.63
C VAL A 227 30.63 63.13 36.80
N GLU A 228 31.13 63.03 38.00
CA GLU A 228 32.54 62.93 38.30
C GLU A 228 33.01 61.49 38.35
N LEU A 229 33.72 61.08 37.32
CA LEU A 229 34.29 59.75 37.24
C LEU A 229 35.62 59.70 37.99
N ARG A 230 35.62 59.10 39.17
CA ARG A 230 36.83 58.94 39.99
C ARG A 230 37.83 57.93 39.44
N VAL A 231 37.37 56.97 38.66
CA VAL A 231 38.21 55.98 38.00
C VAL A 231 37.68 55.72 36.60
N LYS A 232 38.52 55.94 35.60
CA LYS A 232 38.27 55.57 34.20
C LYS A 232 39.04 54.30 33.90
N ASN A 233 38.50 53.16 34.30
CA ASN A 233 39.09 51.87 33.97
C ASN A 233 38.03 51.01 33.32
N ASP A 234 38.27 50.61 32.10
CA ASP A 234 37.41 49.69 31.36
C ASP A 234 37.97 48.28 31.52
N GLN A 235 37.38 47.48 32.42
CA GLN A 235 37.76 46.14 32.67
C GLN A 235 36.71 45.18 32.14
N PHE A 236 37.09 44.39 31.12
CA PHE A 236 36.23 43.34 30.60
C PHE A 236 36.00 42.29 31.68
N VAL A 237 34.75 42.16 32.15
CA VAL A 237 34.43 41.34 33.32
C VAL A 237 34.12 39.88 32.92
N ASN A 238 33.32 39.66 31.89
CA ASN A 238 33.04 38.32 31.42
C ASN A 238 32.22 38.33 30.13
N ARG A 239 32.38 37.30 29.30
CA ARG A 239 31.48 37.00 28.19
C ARG A 239 31.04 35.54 28.32
N THR A 240 29.82 35.30 28.79
CA THR A 240 29.24 33.99 28.83
C THR A 240 28.51 33.70 27.54
N VAL A 241 29.01 32.76 26.75
CA VAL A 241 28.33 32.25 25.57
C VAL A 241 27.69 30.93 25.94
N THR A 242 26.38 30.91 26.07
CA THR A 242 25.61 29.67 26.30
C THR A 242 25.16 29.13 24.97
N THR A 243 25.76 28.06 24.50
CA THR A 243 25.29 27.29 23.34
C THR A 243 24.28 26.24 23.82
N ARG A 244 23.03 26.40 23.44
CA ARG A 244 22.00 25.39 23.63
C ARG A 244 21.88 24.60 22.33
N ALA A 245 22.21 23.31 22.36
CA ALA A 245 21.91 22.43 21.26
C ALA A 245 20.38 22.35 21.12
N ILE A 246 19.89 22.72 19.94
CA ILE A 246 18.47 22.50 19.60
C ILE A 246 18.29 21.01 19.41
N PRO A 247 17.49 20.32 20.24
CA PRO A 247 17.21 18.91 20.01
C PRO A 247 16.56 18.78 18.63
N ARG A 248 17.19 18.01 17.74
CA ARG A 248 16.52 17.57 16.51
C ARG A 248 15.26 16.83 16.97
N GLN A 249 14.09 17.34 16.65
CA GLN A 249 12.86 16.59 16.79
C GLN A 249 13.01 15.33 15.95
N THR A 250 13.37 14.25 16.58
CA THR A 250 13.04 12.93 16.08
C THR A 250 11.51 12.89 16.12
N SER A 251 10.89 12.94 14.96
CA SER A 251 9.46 12.66 14.82
C SER A 251 9.19 11.40 15.64
N PRO A 252 8.21 11.40 16.55
CA PRO A 252 7.83 10.17 17.23
C PRO A 252 7.48 9.20 16.11
N ARG A 253 8.20 8.09 16.05
CA ARG A 253 7.79 6.93 15.29
C ARG A 253 6.38 6.63 15.80
N SER A 254 5.39 7.02 15.03
CA SER A 254 4.00 6.70 15.24
C SER A 254 3.95 5.20 15.45
N GLY A 255 3.50 4.81 16.64
CA GLY A 255 3.30 3.41 16.98
C GLY A 255 2.37 2.75 15.97
N GLY A 256 2.72 1.49 15.67
CA GLY A 256 1.79 0.48 15.18
C GLY A 256 0.86 0.91 14.06
N HIS A 257 1.38 1.27 12.89
CA HIS A 257 0.64 1.03 11.68
C HIS A 257 0.75 -0.47 11.41
N TYR A 258 -0.36 -1.16 11.45
CA TYR A 258 -0.53 -2.46 10.80
C TYR A 258 -0.48 -2.22 9.28
N GLY A 259 0.64 -1.73 8.79
CA GLY A 259 0.89 -1.51 7.38
C GLY A 259 1.46 -2.79 6.81
N GLY A 260 0.77 -3.38 5.84
CA GLY A 260 1.35 -4.44 5.04
C GLY A 260 2.63 -3.94 4.37
N THR A 261 3.62 -4.81 4.26
CA THR A 261 4.84 -4.54 3.49
C THR A 261 4.61 -4.96 2.04
N THR A 262 5.24 -4.27 1.09
CA THR A 262 5.28 -4.69 -0.31
C THR A 262 6.69 -5.14 -0.64
N THR A 263 6.82 -6.34 -1.20
CA THR A 263 8.10 -6.94 -1.59
C THR A 263 8.03 -7.51 -2.99
N SER A 264 9.17 -7.70 -3.64
CA SER A 264 9.23 -8.39 -4.93
C SER A 264 9.47 -9.88 -4.70
N GLY A 265 8.64 -10.73 -5.30
CA GLY A 265 8.80 -12.17 -5.29
C GLY A 265 10.00 -12.63 -6.12
N SER A 266 10.49 -13.85 -5.86
CA SER A 266 11.67 -14.42 -6.53
C SER A 266 11.42 -14.76 -8.00
N HIS A 267 10.16 -14.98 -8.40
CA HIS A 267 9.72 -15.36 -9.74
C HIS A 267 9.08 -14.22 -10.54
N GLY A 268 9.37 -12.97 -10.18
CA GLY A 268 8.84 -11.79 -10.90
C GLY A 268 7.42 -11.38 -10.50
N GLY A 269 6.89 -11.95 -9.44
CA GLY A 269 5.66 -11.51 -8.79
C GLY A 269 5.91 -10.41 -7.75
N SER A 270 4.85 -9.89 -7.17
CA SER A 270 4.92 -8.87 -6.14
C SER A 270 3.94 -9.15 -5.01
N HIS A 271 4.38 -8.94 -3.78
CA HIS A 271 3.64 -9.24 -2.56
C HIS A 271 3.12 -7.99 -1.84
N SER A 272 2.08 -8.16 -1.05
CA SER A 272 1.68 -7.22 0.00
C SER A 272 1.16 -8.01 1.20
N SER A 273 1.97 -8.15 2.22
CA SER A 273 1.70 -8.95 3.41
C SER A 273 1.42 -8.10 4.64
N GLY A 274 0.72 -8.67 5.62
CA GLY A 274 0.40 -8.01 6.88
C GLY A 274 -0.42 -8.88 7.81
N LYS A 275 -0.96 -8.26 8.88
CA LYS A 275 -1.83 -8.92 9.86
C LYS A 275 -3.24 -8.35 9.83
N PHE A 276 -4.19 -9.20 10.23
CA PHE A 276 -5.61 -8.84 10.36
C PHE A 276 -6.17 -9.17 11.73
#